data_9b0cc126838f66f874849c5c2fa8c6cf
#
_entry.id   9b0cc126838f66f874849c5c2fa8c6cf
#
_cell.length_a   1.000
_cell.length_b   1.000
_cell.length_c   1.000
_cell.angle_alpha   90.00
_cell.angle_beta   90.00
_cell.angle_gamma   90.00
#
_symmetry.space_group_name_H-M   'P 1'
#
loop_
_entity.id
_entity.type
_entity.pdbx_description
1 polymer ?
#
loop_
_entity_poly.entity_id
_entity_poly.type
_entity_poly.pdbx_seq_one_letter_code
_entity_poly.pdbx_strand_id
1 'polypeptide(L)'
;MRAAGAPARVAVIVLPGDALPRRLPQLARLGAVGLLSPGAGATASGEAALASLLRGVAYNSSQASLPDGPVLIRLAQAPARGPGAVTVYVQLPPPGSHPNRQRYAIAIVGGGYRGILHSGSTRVPGLVALADVAPTAVALAAGRSPRITSSPAAAAVADIARTDRRMDESKDAAYGAILAITGATLFLAGLAWLVRAPALARASLLVAPAAIVTSFSLTLAGVGSSSGILSGIAVAAPLGGLALGRLLAGPRRLALGLLAVLVFLLVVLAAEPWVAGLSAFGPEPGGGGRFFGVGNGLETLLLPAVFVSAALLGLRFLAPVALLALATIGLSRTGADGGGVIVLLAGTLVLALRLRGRAIRLAEAAGLAVGVAALAALFVGLDALAGGHSHVTAAAGGGPGTVVTDIGRRLDVSIHKAVAGPSVIIASVWSIIGLTFAATRRRRSAVIDAFLVAVIVSLLVNDTPVQVLAFAVLEVAPLLAWETVRRACRTAA
;
A
#
# COMPACT_ATOMS: atom_id res chain seq x y z
N MET A 1 -10.98 13.26 -20.30
CA MET A 1 -10.48 12.39 -21.40
C MET A 1 -10.13 13.29 -22.58
N ARG A 2 -8.87 13.30 -23.07
CA ARG A 2 -8.57 13.89 -24.37
C ARG A 2 -9.12 12.98 -25.44
N ALA A 3 -9.80 13.53 -26.44
CA ALA A 3 -10.14 12.82 -27.67
C ALA A 3 -8.85 12.31 -28.34
N ALA A 4 -8.93 11.17 -29.00
CA ALA A 4 -7.84 10.65 -29.80
C ALA A 4 -7.39 11.74 -30.79
N GLY A 5 -6.11 12.10 -30.76
CA GLY A 5 -5.52 13.15 -31.58
C GLY A 5 -4.93 12.58 -32.89
N ALA A 6 -4.44 13.43 -33.77
CA ALA A 6 -3.67 12.98 -34.90
C ALA A 6 -2.36 12.30 -34.43
N PRO A 7 -1.85 11.27 -35.20
CA PRO A 7 -0.57 10.63 -34.91
C PRO A 7 0.55 11.65 -34.78
N ALA A 8 1.35 11.53 -33.70
CA ALA A 8 2.44 12.45 -33.41
C ALA A 8 3.81 11.84 -33.73
N ARG A 9 4.77 12.69 -34.13
CA ARG A 9 6.18 12.29 -34.15
C ARG A 9 6.71 12.33 -32.71
N VAL A 10 7.10 11.19 -32.15
CA VAL A 10 7.54 11.10 -30.77
C VAL A 10 9.03 10.75 -30.70
N ALA A 11 9.80 11.51 -29.92
CA ALA A 11 11.19 11.22 -29.60
C ALA A 11 11.32 11.00 -28.09
N VAL A 12 11.99 9.92 -27.67
CA VAL A 12 12.35 9.68 -26.28
C VAL A 12 13.86 9.79 -26.15
N ILE A 13 14.32 10.72 -25.31
CA ILE A 13 15.74 11.08 -25.15
C ILE A 13 16.12 10.85 -23.69
N VAL A 14 17.13 10.04 -23.46
CA VAL A 14 17.77 9.90 -22.15
C VAL A 14 18.90 10.91 -22.05
N LEU A 15 18.84 11.76 -21.03
CA LEU A 15 19.88 12.75 -20.75
C LEU A 15 20.78 12.23 -19.60
N PRO A 16 22.11 12.31 -19.75
CA PRO A 16 23.05 11.83 -18.75
C PRO A 16 23.12 12.74 -17.53
N GLY A 17 23.35 12.14 -16.35
CA GLY A 17 23.64 12.84 -15.11
C GLY A 17 22.62 13.94 -14.78
N ASP A 18 23.12 15.12 -14.38
CA ASP A 18 22.28 16.26 -13.98
C ASP A 18 21.87 17.19 -15.13
N ALA A 19 22.03 16.75 -16.36
CA ALA A 19 21.71 17.58 -17.52
C ALA A 19 20.20 17.93 -17.59
N LEU A 20 19.32 16.99 -17.22
CA LEU A 20 17.89 17.22 -17.22
C LEU A 20 17.43 18.08 -16.03
N PRO A 21 17.82 17.82 -14.77
CA PRO A 21 17.49 18.70 -13.64
C PRO A 21 17.85 20.17 -13.88
N ARG A 22 19.01 20.46 -14.44
CA ARG A 22 19.43 21.84 -14.77
C ARG A 22 18.55 22.52 -15.83
N ARG A 23 17.93 21.75 -16.70
CA ARG A 23 17.04 22.25 -17.78
C ARG A 23 15.57 22.28 -17.38
N LEU A 24 15.16 21.69 -16.25
CA LEU A 24 13.76 21.63 -15.85
C LEU A 24 13.04 22.98 -15.85
N PRO A 25 13.64 24.10 -15.34
CA PRO A 25 12.96 25.38 -15.36
C PRO A 25 12.67 25.89 -16.78
N GLN A 26 13.56 25.63 -17.73
CA GLN A 26 13.38 25.97 -19.13
C GLN A 26 12.31 25.07 -19.78
N LEU A 27 12.38 23.75 -19.54
CA LEU A 27 11.45 22.78 -20.11
C LEU A 27 10.03 22.93 -19.56
N ALA A 28 9.89 23.37 -18.31
CA ALA A 28 8.59 23.67 -17.68
C ALA A 28 7.84 24.83 -18.38
N ARG A 29 8.56 25.76 -19.00
CA ARG A 29 7.96 26.84 -19.83
C ARG A 29 7.44 26.34 -21.16
N LEU A 30 8.03 25.25 -21.69
CA LEU A 30 7.75 24.71 -23.00
C LEU A 30 6.80 23.48 -22.96
N GLY A 31 6.65 22.86 -21.79
CA GLY A 31 5.92 21.61 -21.64
C GLY A 31 5.49 21.32 -20.22
N ALA A 32 5.46 20.03 -19.88
CA ALA A 32 5.17 19.54 -18.54
C ALA A 32 6.37 18.82 -17.94
N VAL A 33 6.55 18.92 -16.63
CA VAL A 33 7.65 18.33 -15.88
C VAL A 33 7.16 17.43 -14.76
N GLY A 34 7.99 16.51 -14.32
CA GLY A 34 7.68 15.57 -13.24
C GLY A 34 8.91 14.90 -12.67
N LEU A 35 8.66 14.09 -11.64
CA LEU A 35 9.57 13.14 -11.03
C LEU A 35 9.33 11.77 -11.64
N LEU A 36 10.37 11.01 -11.84
CA LEU A 36 10.33 9.66 -12.39
C LEU A 36 10.73 8.63 -11.32
N SER A 37 9.87 7.67 -11.05
CA SER A 37 10.19 6.50 -10.24
C SER A 37 10.85 5.45 -11.14
N PRO A 38 12.09 5.00 -10.83
CA PRO A 38 12.85 4.11 -11.72
C PRO A 38 12.39 2.64 -11.68
N GLY A 39 11.64 2.25 -10.64
CA GLY A 39 11.17 0.89 -10.44
C GLY A 39 10.86 0.59 -8.98
N ALA A 40 10.64 -0.67 -8.67
CA ALA A 40 10.33 -1.18 -7.34
C ALA A 40 11.52 -1.90 -6.70
N GLY A 41 11.47 -2.05 -5.38
CA GLY A 41 12.46 -2.77 -4.58
C GLY A 41 13.50 -1.86 -3.95
N ALA A 42 14.44 -2.47 -3.22
CA ALA A 42 15.40 -1.75 -2.38
C ALA A 42 16.50 -1.02 -3.18
N THR A 43 16.77 -1.48 -4.40
CA THR A 43 17.80 -0.91 -5.26
C THR A 43 17.26 -0.54 -6.64
N ALA A 44 17.90 0.43 -7.28
CA ALA A 44 17.68 0.82 -8.67
C ALA A 44 19.02 0.78 -9.40
N SER A 45 19.02 0.42 -10.69
CA SER A 45 20.21 0.48 -11.55
C SER A 45 19.85 1.12 -12.89
N GLY A 46 20.83 1.79 -13.51
CA GLY A 46 20.66 2.39 -14.82
C GLY A 46 20.27 1.38 -15.89
N GLU A 47 20.84 0.18 -15.84
CA GLU A 47 20.55 -0.92 -16.78
C GLU A 47 19.11 -1.41 -16.67
N ALA A 48 18.66 -1.70 -15.43
CA ALA A 48 17.30 -2.14 -15.18
C ALA A 48 16.28 -1.05 -15.52
N ALA A 49 16.60 0.20 -15.20
CA ALA A 49 15.77 1.35 -15.56
C ALA A 49 15.68 1.52 -17.08
N LEU A 50 16.79 1.37 -17.81
CA LEU A 50 16.79 1.41 -19.27
C LEU A 50 15.95 0.28 -19.87
N ALA A 51 16.10 -0.94 -19.35
CA ALA A 51 15.29 -2.09 -19.78
C ALA A 51 13.79 -1.85 -19.54
N SER A 52 13.42 -1.31 -18.39
CA SER A 52 12.04 -0.89 -18.05
C SER A 52 11.51 0.18 -19.01
N LEU A 53 12.33 1.21 -19.27
CA LEU A 53 11.98 2.29 -20.20
C LEU A 53 11.67 1.76 -21.60
N LEU A 54 12.55 0.91 -22.14
CA LEU A 54 12.41 0.42 -23.51
C LEU A 54 11.21 -0.53 -23.71
N ARG A 55 10.86 -1.28 -22.67
CA ARG A 55 9.81 -2.32 -22.71
C ARG A 55 8.47 -1.88 -22.11
N GLY A 56 8.45 -0.80 -21.35
CA GLY A 56 7.24 -0.35 -20.63
C GLY A 56 6.81 -1.33 -19.53
N VAL A 57 7.75 -2.07 -18.93
CA VAL A 57 7.54 -3.03 -17.86
C VAL A 57 8.25 -2.55 -16.60
N ALA A 58 7.56 -2.52 -15.46
CA ALA A 58 8.17 -2.10 -14.20
C ALA A 58 9.22 -3.13 -13.74
N TYR A 59 10.43 -2.66 -13.47
CA TYR A 59 11.46 -3.47 -12.82
C TYR A 59 11.24 -3.50 -11.30
N ASN A 60 11.51 -4.66 -10.72
CA ASN A 60 11.56 -4.83 -9.26
C ASN A 60 12.89 -5.50 -8.89
N SER A 61 13.72 -4.82 -8.12
CA SER A 61 15.04 -5.32 -7.74
C SER A 61 15.03 -6.58 -6.85
N SER A 62 13.86 -6.98 -6.33
CA SER A 62 13.67 -8.27 -5.68
C SER A 62 13.55 -9.44 -6.68
N GLN A 63 13.50 -9.15 -7.98
CA GLN A 63 13.49 -10.15 -9.05
C GLN A 63 14.91 -10.29 -9.61
N ALA A 64 15.37 -11.54 -9.78
CA ALA A 64 16.73 -11.82 -10.25
C ALA A 64 16.96 -11.45 -11.73
N SER A 65 15.90 -11.29 -12.52
CA SER A 65 15.96 -11.02 -13.95
C SER A 65 15.57 -9.59 -14.31
N LEU A 66 16.21 -9.04 -15.32
CA LEU A 66 15.78 -7.80 -15.96
C LEU A 66 14.38 -7.99 -16.57
N PRO A 67 13.63 -6.88 -16.78
CA PRO A 67 12.33 -6.96 -17.44
C PRO A 67 12.42 -7.65 -18.80
N ASP A 68 11.60 -8.68 -19.00
CA ASP A 68 11.44 -9.37 -20.26
C ASP A 68 10.28 -8.79 -21.09
N GLY A 69 10.31 -9.02 -22.38
CA GLY A 69 9.27 -8.58 -23.32
C GLY A 69 9.80 -7.81 -24.52
N PRO A 70 8.93 -7.50 -25.47
CA PRO A 70 9.34 -6.79 -26.70
C PRO A 70 9.78 -5.35 -26.39
N VAL A 71 10.78 -4.90 -27.11
CA VAL A 71 11.19 -3.50 -27.10
C VAL A 71 10.13 -2.65 -27.81
N LEU A 72 9.49 -1.75 -27.08
CA LEU A 72 8.39 -0.92 -27.58
C LEU A 72 8.87 0.36 -28.27
N ILE A 73 10.00 0.91 -27.83
CA ILE A 73 10.54 2.18 -28.33
C ILE A 73 12.04 2.08 -28.57
N ARG A 74 12.53 2.97 -29.44
CA ARG A 74 13.96 3.26 -29.62
C ARG A 74 14.27 4.65 -29.07
N LEU A 75 15.44 4.83 -28.50
CA LEU A 75 15.88 6.14 -28.03
C LEU A 75 16.28 7.01 -29.21
N ALA A 76 15.94 8.28 -29.14
CA ALA A 76 16.33 9.30 -30.12
C ALA A 76 17.52 10.11 -29.59
N GLN A 77 18.34 10.58 -30.50
CA GLN A 77 19.47 11.47 -30.19
C GLN A 77 19.11 12.97 -30.32
N ALA A 78 18.00 13.27 -31.00
CA ALA A 78 17.54 14.63 -31.23
C ALA A 78 16.04 14.77 -30.95
N PRO A 79 15.58 15.98 -30.58
CA PRO A 79 14.17 16.27 -30.38
C PRO A 79 13.33 16.04 -31.66
N ALA A 80 12.09 15.60 -31.48
CA ALA A 80 11.14 15.50 -32.56
C ALA A 80 10.82 16.88 -33.13
N ARG A 81 10.71 17.01 -34.43
CA ARG A 81 10.43 18.27 -35.15
C ARG A 81 9.17 18.15 -36.00
N GLY A 82 8.52 19.27 -36.19
CA GLY A 82 7.32 19.40 -37.04
C GLY A 82 6.02 19.58 -36.23
N PRO A 83 4.90 19.79 -36.94
CA PRO A 83 3.60 19.94 -36.30
C PRO A 83 3.24 18.69 -35.49
N GLY A 84 2.74 18.89 -34.26
CA GLY A 84 2.37 17.82 -33.33
C GLY A 84 3.53 17.01 -32.73
N ALA A 85 4.79 17.40 -32.99
CA ALA A 85 5.94 16.72 -32.41
C ALA A 85 5.92 16.72 -30.89
N VAL A 86 6.30 15.58 -30.28
CA VAL A 86 6.41 15.39 -28.85
C VAL A 86 7.80 14.86 -28.52
N THR A 87 8.47 15.50 -27.56
CA THR A 87 9.76 15.00 -27.06
C THR A 87 9.66 14.70 -25.58
N VAL A 88 10.00 13.48 -25.20
CA VAL A 88 10.09 13.01 -23.82
C VAL A 88 11.56 13.00 -23.40
N TYR A 89 11.92 13.81 -22.43
CA TYR A 89 13.24 13.84 -21.82
C TYR A 89 13.21 13.05 -20.51
N VAL A 90 14.12 12.11 -20.36
CA VAL A 90 14.19 11.19 -19.20
C VAL A 90 15.58 11.21 -18.61
N GLN A 91 15.68 11.33 -17.29
CA GLN A 91 16.89 11.03 -16.52
C GLN A 91 16.76 9.62 -15.95
N LEU A 92 17.78 8.80 -16.07
CA LEU A 92 17.84 7.47 -15.49
C LEU A 92 18.81 7.43 -14.30
N PRO A 93 18.70 6.42 -13.42
CA PRO A 93 19.71 6.14 -12.40
C PRO A 93 21.10 6.02 -13.03
N PRO A 94 22.16 6.36 -12.28
CA PRO A 94 23.52 6.12 -12.74
C PRO A 94 23.79 4.61 -12.94
N PRO A 95 24.86 4.25 -13.66
CA PRO A 95 25.30 2.86 -13.79
C PRO A 95 25.57 2.21 -12.43
N GLY A 96 25.36 0.91 -12.34
CA GLY A 96 25.49 0.13 -11.11
C GLY A 96 24.23 0.11 -10.25
N SER A 97 24.30 -0.58 -9.12
CA SER A 97 23.19 -0.72 -8.17
C SER A 97 23.28 0.33 -7.07
N HIS A 98 22.23 1.11 -6.89
CA HIS A 98 22.12 2.17 -5.88
C HIS A 98 20.88 1.97 -5.03
N PRO A 99 20.84 2.48 -3.78
CA PRO A 99 19.61 2.49 -2.98
C PRO A 99 18.47 3.19 -3.73
N ASN A 100 17.32 2.55 -3.85
CA ASN A 100 16.15 3.10 -4.55
C ASN A 100 15.42 4.13 -3.68
N ARG A 101 16.08 5.25 -3.42
CA ARG A 101 15.56 6.37 -2.62
C ARG A 101 15.39 7.65 -3.40
N GLN A 102 15.95 7.71 -4.61
CA GLN A 102 15.94 8.90 -5.46
C GLN A 102 14.88 8.78 -6.55
N ARG A 103 14.26 9.89 -6.83
CA ARG A 103 13.42 10.09 -8.00
C ARG A 103 14.20 10.92 -9.01
N TYR A 104 13.97 10.66 -10.27
CA TYR A 104 14.71 11.26 -11.37
C TYR A 104 13.82 12.26 -12.12
N ALA A 105 14.44 13.13 -12.90
CA ALA A 105 13.67 14.11 -13.65
C ALA A 105 13.05 13.52 -14.92
N ILE A 106 11.85 14.00 -15.27
CA ILE A 106 11.19 13.76 -16.55
C ILE A 106 10.54 15.04 -17.04
N ALA A 107 10.58 15.27 -18.37
CA ALA A 107 9.86 16.35 -19.01
C ALA A 107 9.28 15.90 -20.34
N ILE A 108 8.08 16.39 -20.66
CA ILE A 108 7.43 16.16 -21.96
C ILE A 108 7.10 17.52 -22.59
N VAL A 109 7.65 17.75 -23.78
CA VAL A 109 7.51 18.99 -24.54
C VAL A 109 6.74 18.71 -25.83
N GLY A 110 5.80 19.58 -26.15
CA GLY A 110 4.94 19.46 -27.32
C GLY A 110 3.64 18.69 -27.02
N GLY A 111 2.83 18.42 -28.03
CA GLY A 111 1.57 17.69 -27.91
C GLY A 111 0.56 18.29 -26.92
N GLY A 112 0.73 19.58 -26.56
CA GLY A 112 -0.11 20.28 -25.57
C GLY A 112 0.14 19.89 -24.12
N TYR A 113 1.25 19.23 -23.79
CA TYR A 113 1.70 19.03 -22.42
C TYR A 113 2.08 20.36 -21.78
N ARG A 114 1.59 20.64 -20.56
CA ARG A 114 1.89 21.87 -19.80
C ARG A 114 1.78 21.62 -18.30
N GLY A 115 2.68 22.23 -17.52
CA GLY A 115 2.67 22.22 -16.05
C GLY A 115 3.25 20.96 -15.45
N ILE A 116 2.48 20.20 -14.69
CA ILE A 116 2.92 18.97 -14.03
C ILE A 116 2.39 17.72 -14.72
N LEU A 117 3.23 16.66 -14.72
CA LEU A 117 2.88 15.36 -15.26
C LEU A 117 2.06 14.55 -14.25
N HIS A 118 1.19 13.68 -14.80
CA HIS A 118 0.39 12.72 -14.05
C HIS A 118 0.50 11.34 -14.69
N SER A 119 0.56 10.31 -13.86
CA SER A 119 0.55 8.92 -14.30
C SER A 119 -0.55 8.15 -13.55
N GLY A 120 -1.35 7.38 -14.28
CA GLY A 120 -2.38 6.52 -13.69
C GLY A 120 -1.80 5.43 -12.79
N SER A 121 -0.53 5.05 -13.00
CA SER A 121 0.18 4.04 -12.21
C SER A 121 0.69 4.57 -10.88
N THR A 122 0.87 5.88 -10.72
CA THR A 122 1.32 6.48 -9.46
C THR A 122 0.21 7.17 -8.70
N ARG A 123 -0.70 7.84 -9.42
CA ARG A 123 -1.78 8.69 -8.90
C ARG A 123 -1.29 9.84 -8.01
N VAL A 124 0.01 10.05 -7.92
CA VAL A 124 0.62 11.18 -7.19
C VAL A 124 0.94 12.28 -8.20
N PRO A 125 0.38 13.50 -8.05
CA PRO A 125 0.68 14.62 -8.92
C PRO A 125 2.19 14.90 -9.00
N GLY A 126 2.70 15.02 -10.20
CA GLY A 126 4.12 15.24 -10.43
C GLY A 126 4.98 13.96 -10.44
N LEU A 127 4.46 12.81 -10.06
CA LEU A 127 5.19 11.53 -10.06
C LEU A 127 4.76 10.63 -11.22
N VAL A 128 5.71 10.12 -11.97
CA VAL A 128 5.52 9.23 -13.12
C VAL A 128 6.25 7.92 -12.91
N ALA A 129 5.62 6.80 -13.23
CA ALA A 129 6.31 5.51 -13.29
C ALA A 129 7.09 5.38 -14.60
N LEU A 130 8.33 4.93 -14.53
CA LEU A 130 9.19 4.73 -15.70
C LEU A 130 8.55 3.79 -16.74
N ALA A 131 7.86 2.77 -16.29
CA ALA A 131 7.14 1.82 -17.14
C ALA A 131 6.00 2.44 -17.96
N ASP A 132 5.52 3.64 -17.63
CA ASP A 132 4.48 4.33 -18.40
C ASP A 132 5.03 5.14 -19.58
N VAL A 133 6.34 5.34 -19.66
CA VAL A 133 6.95 6.19 -20.69
C VAL A 133 6.80 5.56 -22.08
N ALA A 134 7.25 4.31 -22.27
CA ALA A 134 7.15 3.65 -23.57
C ALA A 134 5.70 3.48 -24.05
N PRO A 135 4.76 2.98 -23.23
CA PRO A 135 3.35 2.93 -23.62
C PRO A 135 2.76 4.30 -23.98
N THR A 136 3.19 5.36 -23.28
CA THR A 136 2.79 6.73 -23.63
C THR A 136 3.31 7.16 -24.98
N ALA A 137 4.59 6.92 -25.26
CA ALA A 137 5.19 7.25 -26.55
C ALA A 137 4.51 6.51 -27.71
N VAL A 138 4.25 5.21 -27.55
CA VAL A 138 3.52 4.39 -28.55
C VAL A 138 2.09 4.88 -28.73
N ALA A 139 1.38 5.21 -27.66
CA ALA A 139 0.02 5.72 -27.73
C ALA A 139 -0.06 7.06 -28.47
N LEU A 140 0.85 7.99 -28.16
CA LEU A 140 0.94 9.29 -28.84
C LEU A 140 1.27 9.14 -30.34
N ALA A 141 2.21 8.25 -30.68
CA ALA A 141 2.57 7.95 -32.06
C ALA A 141 1.39 7.36 -32.87
N ALA A 142 0.50 6.62 -32.19
CA ALA A 142 -0.70 6.03 -32.75
C ALA A 142 -1.96 6.92 -32.64
N GLY A 143 -1.85 8.18 -32.16
CA GLY A 143 -2.99 9.05 -31.94
C GLY A 143 -3.96 8.58 -30.85
N ARG A 144 -3.52 7.70 -29.94
CA ARG A 144 -4.32 7.15 -28.84
C ARG A 144 -4.07 7.91 -27.54
N SER A 145 -4.96 7.73 -26.57
CA SER A 145 -4.82 8.33 -25.24
C SER A 145 -3.56 7.81 -24.51
N PRO A 146 -2.65 8.71 -24.08
CA PRO A 146 -1.43 8.34 -23.40
C PRO A 146 -1.69 7.97 -21.92
N ARG A 147 -0.81 7.15 -21.32
CA ARG A 147 -0.84 6.85 -19.88
C ARG A 147 -0.37 8.03 -19.02
N ILE A 148 0.59 8.81 -19.52
CA ILE A 148 1.07 10.02 -18.87
C ILE A 148 0.29 11.20 -19.45
N THR A 149 -0.32 11.97 -18.59
CA THR A 149 -1.06 13.20 -18.92
C THR A 149 -0.42 14.39 -18.20
N SER A 150 -0.97 15.58 -18.39
CA SER A 150 -0.50 16.77 -17.65
C SER A 150 -1.64 17.69 -17.30
N SER A 151 -1.44 18.50 -16.24
CA SER A 151 -2.31 19.60 -15.88
C SER A 151 -1.51 20.90 -15.77
N PRO A 152 -2.10 22.06 -16.11
CA PRO A 152 -1.45 23.34 -15.90
C PRO A 152 -1.05 23.57 -14.45
N ALA A 153 0.16 24.08 -14.23
CA ALA A 153 0.66 24.47 -12.92
C ALA A 153 1.60 25.67 -13.08
N ALA A 154 1.33 26.75 -12.36
CA ALA A 154 2.12 27.98 -12.45
C ALA A 154 3.53 27.81 -11.89
N ALA A 155 3.69 26.97 -10.86
CA ALA A 155 4.94 26.73 -10.16
C ALA A 155 5.40 25.25 -10.28
N ALA A 156 5.24 24.64 -11.47
CA ALA A 156 5.44 23.22 -11.68
C ALA A 156 6.75 22.65 -11.08
N VAL A 157 7.88 23.33 -11.24
CA VAL A 157 9.17 22.90 -10.68
C VAL A 157 9.17 22.93 -9.16
N ALA A 158 8.59 23.96 -8.55
CA ALA A 158 8.47 24.07 -7.10
C ALA A 158 7.50 23.03 -6.54
N ASP A 159 6.43 22.72 -7.28
CA ASP A 159 5.42 21.73 -6.88
C ASP A 159 6.02 20.33 -6.86
N ILE A 160 6.75 19.91 -7.92
CA ILE A 160 7.42 18.61 -7.94
C ILE A 160 8.50 18.51 -6.87
N ALA A 161 9.28 19.58 -6.62
CA ALA A 161 10.28 19.61 -5.56
C ALA A 161 9.64 19.50 -4.15
N ARG A 162 8.44 20.05 -3.97
CA ARG A 162 7.67 19.91 -2.73
C ARG A 162 7.15 18.48 -2.56
N THR A 163 6.63 17.88 -3.62
CA THR A 163 6.20 16.46 -3.62
C THR A 163 7.37 15.55 -3.28
N ASP A 164 8.54 15.76 -3.89
CA ASP A 164 9.75 14.99 -3.66
C ASP A 164 10.18 15.01 -2.19
N ARG A 165 10.35 16.21 -1.63
CA ARG A 165 10.69 16.38 -0.20
C ARG A 165 9.65 15.71 0.71
N ARG A 166 8.36 15.87 0.41
CA ARG A 166 7.30 15.31 1.23
C ARG A 166 7.32 13.77 1.24
N MET A 167 7.67 13.14 0.13
CA MET A 167 7.85 11.69 0.08
C MET A 167 8.98 11.23 1.00
N ASP A 168 10.12 11.93 1.00
CA ASP A 168 11.25 11.64 1.89
C ASP A 168 10.88 11.86 3.36
N GLU A 169 10.31 13.01 3.68
CA GLU A 169 9.88 13.36 5.06
C GLU A 169 8.84 12.39 5.62
N SER A 170 7.89 11.94 4.81
CA SER A 170 6.89 10.96 5.23
C SER A 170 7.51 9.60 5.51
N LYS A 171 8.51 9.20 4.71
CA LYS A 171 9.27 7.97 4.90
C LYS A 171 10.12 8.02 6.16
N ASP A 172 10.83 9.11 6.39
CA ASP A 172 11.66 9.31 7.58
C ASP A 172 10.80 9.31 8.86
N ALA A 173 9.61 9.90 8.80
CA ALA A 173 8.66 9.89 9.91
C ALA A 173 8.08 8.49 10.20
N ALA A 174 7.92 7.64 9.19
CA ALA A 174 7.20 6.37 9.30
C ALA A 174 7.80 5.43 10.34
N TYR A 175 9.12 5.27 10.38
CA TYR A 175 9.80 4.41 11.35
C TYR A 175 9.57 4.88 12.79
N GLY A 176 9.75 6.18 13.05
CA GLY A 176 9.50 6.77 14.37
C GLY A 176 8.03 6.64 14.78
N ALA A 177 7.11 6.85 13.84
CA ALA A 177 5.68 6.70 14.07
C ALA A 177 5.31 5.25 14.42
N ILE A 178 5.86 4.26 13.70
CA ILE A 178 5.66 2.83 14.00
C ILE A 178 6.17 2.50 15.41
N LEU A 179 7.35 2.97 15.79
CA LEU A 179 7.89 2.75 17.13
C LEU A 179 7.01 3.41 18.21
N ALA A 180 6.54 4.63 17.97
CA ALA A 180 5.69 5.35 18.92
C ALA A 180 4.34 4.64 19.14
N ILE A 181 3.66 4.23 18.05
CA ILE A 181 2.40 3.50 18.18
C ILE A 181 2.60 2.12 18.78
N THR A 182 3.71 1.43 18.47
CA THR A 182 4.06 0.14 19.08
C THR A 182 4.23 0.27 20.58
N GLY A 183 5.05 1.22 21.03
CA GLY A 183 5.25 1.51 22.44
C GLY A 183 3.96 1.85 23.16
N ALA A 184 3.16 2.75 22.59
CA ALA A 184 1.87 3.15 23.17
C ALA A 184 0.87 1.99 23.24
N THR A 185 0.76 1.21 22.16
CA THR A 185 -0.16 0.06 22.10
C THR A 185 0.22 -1.02 23.12
N LEU A 186 1.51 -1.42 23.17
CA LEU A 186 1.98 -2.43 24.10
C LEU A 186 1.89 -1.96 25.55
N PHE A 187 2.23 -0.70 25.82
CA PHE A 187 2.09 -0.10 27.15
C PHE A 187 0.63 -0.12 27.62
N LEU A 188 -0.30 0.37 26.79
CA LEU A 188 -1.72 0.40 27.14
C LEU A 188 -2.31 -1.01 27.26
N ALA A 189 -1.91 -1.95 26.41
CA ALA A 189 -2.34 -3.35 26.48
C ALA A 189 -1.83 -4.03 27.76
N GLY A 190 -0.55 -3.84 28.09
CA GLY A 190 0.06 -4.35 29.32
C GLY A 190 -0.59 -3.76 30.57
N LEU A 191 -0.79 -2.45 30.60
CA LEU A 191 -1.47 -1.78 31.70
C LEU A 191 -2.93 -2.25 31.84
N ALA A 192 -3.65 -2.37 30.72
CA ALA A 192 -5.02 -2.89 30.71
C ALA A 192 -5.11 -4.31 31.28
N TRP A 193 -4.15 -5.15 30.95
CA TRP A 193 -4.07 -6.52 31.46
C TRP A 193 -3.77 -6.53 32.97
N LEU A 194 -2.84 -5.70 33.45
CA LEU A 194 -2.43 -5.60 34.83
C LEU A 194 -3.55 -5.09 35.75
N VAL A 195 -4.18 -3.96 35.37
CA VAL A 195 -5.23 -3.30 36.20
C VAL A 195 -6.65 -3.73 35.80
N ARG A 196 -6.80 -4.63 34.85
CA ARG A 196 -8.08 -5.14 34.34
C ARG A 196 -9.07 -4.05 33.93
N ALA A 197 -8.58 -2.94 33.37
CA ALA A 197 -9.37 -1.79 33.00
C ALA A 197 -9.94 -1.89 31.54
N PRO A 198 -11.27 -2.02 31.37
CA PRO A 198 -11.87 -2.16 30.02
C PRO A 198 -11.62 -0.95 29.10
N ALA A 199 -11.54 0.25 29.67
CA ALA A 199 -11.25 1.46 28.90
C ALA A 199 -9.84 1.44 28.30
N LEU A 200 -8.83 0.98 29.06
CA LEU A 200 -7.46 0.85 28.56
C LEU A 200 -7.33 -0.26 27.52
N ALA A 201 -8.05 -1.37 27.70
CA ALA A 201 -8.08 -2.45 26.71
C ALA A 201 -8.70 -1.98 25.38
N ARG A 202 -9.76 -1.17 25.41
CA ARG A 202 -10.29 -0.52 24.20
C ARG A 202 -9.33 0.51 23.64
N ALA A 203 -8.69 1.31 24.52
CA ALA A 203 -7.72 2.30 24.09
C ALA A 203 -6.57 1.66 23.31
N SER A 204 -6.00 0.55 23.80
CA SER A 204 -4.92 -0.14 23.09
C SER A 204 -5.34 -0.65 21.71
N LEU A 205 -6.58 -1.12 21.52
CA LEU A 205 -7.13 -1.50 20.22
C LEU A 205 -7.34 -0.30 19.28
N LEU A 206 -7.46 0.91 19.82
CA LEU A 206 -7.79 2.10 19.06
C LEU A 206 -6.57 2.98 18.71
N VAL A 207 -5.38 2.68 19.24
CA VAL A 207 -4.15 3.42 18.93
C VAL A 207 -3.80 3.34 17.46
N ALA A 208 -3.75 2.14 16.88
CA ALA A 208 -3.41 1.96 15.46
C ALA A 208 -4.47 2.57 14.53
N PRO A 209 -5.79 2.35 14.71
CA PRO A 209 -6.83 3.09 14.01
C PRO A 209 -6.70 4.61 14.10
N ALA A 210 -6.44 5.15 15.29
CA ALA A 210 -6.23 6.59 15.48
C ALA A 210 -4.97 7.08 14.76
N ALA A 211 -3.89 6.30 14.77
CA ALA A 211 -2.66 6.63 14.05
C ALA A 211 -2.87 6.68 12.53
N ILE A 212 -3.63 5.75 11.98
CA ILE A 212 -3.99 5.73 10.55
C ILE A 212 -4.75 7.01 10.19
N VAL A 213 -5.83 7.31 10.94
CA VAL A 213 -6.65 8.52 10.70
C VAL A 213 -5.77 9.77 10.82
N THR A 214 -4.93 9.86 11.85
CA THR A 214 -4.03 10.99 12.06
C THR A 214 -3.05 11.15 10.89
N SER A 215 -2.37 10.08 10.46
CA SER A 215 -1.40 10.11 9.37
C SER A 215 -2.01 10.63 8.06
N PHE A 216 -3.18 10.10 7.69
CA PHE A 216 -3.88 10.53 6.47
C PHE A 216 -4.41 11.97 6.60
N SER A 217 -4.92 12.36 7.78
CA SER A 217 -5.38 13.74 8.04
C SER A 217 -4.25 14.76 8.01
N LEU A 218 -3.09 14.45 8.58
CA LEU A 218 -1.89 15.31 8.48
C LEU A 218 -1.45 15.48 7.02
N THR A 219 -1.58 14.42 6.23
CA THR A 219 -1.29 14.48 4.79
C THR A 219 -2.27 15.37 4.05
N LEU A 220 -3.55 15.27 4.31
CA LEU A 220 -4.59 16.15 3.75
C LEU A 220 -4.39 17.61 4.19
N ALA A 221 -4.01 17.83 5.44
CA ALA A 221 -3.74 19.17 5.98
C ALA A 221 -2.43 19.79 5.46
N GLY A 222 -1.65 19.08 4.64
CA GLY A 222 -0.44 19.64 4.04
C GLY A 222 0.79 19.60 4.97
N VAL A 223 0.74 18.91 6.11
CA VAL A 223 1.90 18.77 7.00
C VAL A 223 2.97 17.95 6.27
N GLY A 224 4.12 18.58 5.99
CA GLY A 224 5.17 18.03 5.12
C GLY A 224 6.53 17.83 5.81
N SER A 225 6.69 18.11 7.11
CA SER A 225 7.94 17.85 7.84
C SER A 225 7.89 16.52 8.59
N SER A 226 8.98 15.75 8.61
CA SER A 226 9.09 14.49 9.33
C SER A 226 8.81 14.66 10.83
N SER A 227 9.33 15.72 11.44
CA SER A 227 9.06 16.05 12.84
C SER A 227 7.59 16.36 13.11
N GLY A 228 6.91 17.12 12.24
CA GLY A 228 5.49 17.41 12.34
C GLY A 228 4.61 16.18 12.19
N ILE A 229 4.94 15.31 11.23
CA ILE A 229 4.24 14.03 11.02
C ILE A 229 4.44 13.11 12.23
N LEU A 230 5.70 12.92 12.65
CA LEU A 230 6.04 12.05 13.77
C LEU A 230 5.39 12.52 15.08
N SER A 231 5.57 13.80 15.44
CA SER A 231 5.00 14.33 16.68
C SER A 231 3.46 14.31 16.65
N GLY A 232 2.86 14.65 15.52
CA GLY A 232 1.41 14.55 15.34
C GLY A 232 0.89 13.14 15.60
N ILE A 233 1.50 12.12 15.00
CA ILE A 233 1.09 10.71 15.20
C ILE A 233 1.40 10.25 16.65
N ALA A 234 2.62 10.51 17.15
CA ALA A 234 3.06 10.07 18.48
C ALA A 234 2.21 10.65 19.63
N VAL A 235 1.61 11.81 19.43
CA VAL A 235 0.73 12.45 20.42
C VAL A 235 -0.74 12.11 20.14
N ALA A 236 -1.22 12.34 18.92
CA ALA A 236 -2.66 12.21 18.63
C ALA A 236 -3.14 10.75 18.66
N ALA A 237 -2.31 9.77 18.30
CA ALA A 237 -2.75 8.38 18.28
C ALA A 237 -2.98 7.81 19.68
N PRO A 238 -2.06 7.92 20.66
CA PRO A 238 -2.31 7.46 22.02
C PRO A 238 -3.43 8.25 22.71
N LEU A 239 -3.45 9.57 22.60
CA LEU A 239 -4.49 10.41 23.19
C LEU A 239 -5.85 10.12 22.57
N GLY A 240 -5.93 9.97 21.24
CA GLY A 240 -7.12 9.55 20.52
C GLY A 240 -7.58 8.17 20.96
N GLY A 241 -6.67 7.21 21.07
CA GLY A 241 -6.94 5.87 21.59
C GLY A 241 -7.55 5.92 23.00
N LEU A 242 -6.96 6.69 23.92
CA LEU A 242 -7.46 6.89 25.28
C LEU A 242 -8.84 7.55 25.34
N ALA A 243 -9.03 8.64 24.59
CA ALA A 243 -10.31 9.35 24.50
C ALA A 243 -11.40 8.44 23.94
N LEU A 244 -11.14 7.83 22.77
CA LEU A 244 -12.08 6.92 22.12
C LEU A 244 -12.33 5.65 22.94
N GLY A 245 -11.32 5.11 23.65
CA GLY A 245 -11.47 3.97 24.55
C GLY A 245 -12.45 4.21 25.70
N ARG A 246 -12.61 5.49 26.13
CA ARG A 246 -13.64 5.92 27.09
C ARG A 246 -14.98 6.16 26.41
N LEU A 247 -14.99 6.91 25.31
CA LEU A 247 -16.22 7.33 24.60
C LEU A 247 -16.95 6.15 23.94
N LEU A 248 -16.22 5.19 23.39
CA LEU A 248 -16.76 4.02 22.71
C LEU A 248 -17.03 2.87 23.70
N ALA A 249 -17.53 3.19 24.89
CA ALA A 249 -17.96 2.20 25.86
C ALA A 249 -19.19 1.42 25.33
N GLY A 250 -19.05 0.11 25.25
CA GLY A 250 -20.08 -0.78 24.74
C GLY A 250 -19.78 -1.33 23.34
N PRO A 251 -20.28 -2.53 23.04
CA PRO A 251 -19.88 -3.29 21.87
C PRO A 251 -20.26 -2.62 20.54
N ARG A 252 -21.48 -2.06 20.45
CA ARG A 252 -21.94 -1.39 19.23
C ARG A 252 -21.15 -0.11 18.95
N ARG A 253 -20.88 0.72 19.96
CA ARG A 253 -20.13 1.97 19.79
C ARG A 253 -18.70 1.68 19.33
N LEU A 254 -18.03 0.69 19.96
CA LEU A 254 -16.69 0.26 19.56
C LEU A 254 -16.67 -0.24 18.10
N ALA A 255 -17.64 -1.10 17.74
CA ALA A 255 -17.74 -1.60 16.38
C ALA A 255 -17.92 -0.46 15.35
N LEU A 256 -18.83 0.47 15.62
CA LEU A 256 -19.08 1.62 14.74
C LEU A 256 -17.86 2.55 14.65
N GLY A 257 -17.14 2.78 15.76
CA GLY A 257 -15.90 3.56 15.76
C GLY A 257 -14.81 2.92 14.90
N LEU A 258 -14.65 1.61 14.96
CA LEU A 258 -13.70 0.88 14.11
C LEU A 258 -14.12 0.90 12.64
N LEU A 259 -15.42 0.75 12.34
CA LEU A 259 -15.94 0.86 10.97
C LEU A 259 -15.79 2.27 10.39
N ALA A 260 -15.89 3.31 11.23
CA ALA A 260 -15.66 4.69 10.79
C ALA A 260 -14.26 4.90 10.21
N VAL A 261 -13.25 4.17 10.69
CA VAL A 261 -11.89 4.21 10.12
C VAL A 261 -11.86 3.63 8.70
N LEU A 262 -12.56 2.53 8.46
CA LEU A 262 -12.67 1.95 7.10
C LEU A 262 -13.41 2.89 6.15
N VAL A 263 -14.51 3.50 6.61
CA VAL A 263 -15.26 4.50 5.82
C VAL A 263 -14.39 5.72 5.53
N PHE A 264 -13.66 6.23 6.53
CA PHE A 264 -12.72 7.35 6.36
C PHE A 264 -11.68 7.02 5.27
N LEU A 265 -11.03 5.86 5.37
CA LEU A 265 -10.04 5.44 4.37
C LEU A 265 -10.68 5.25 2.99
N LEU A 266 -11.85 4.61 2.90
CA LEU A 266 -12.55 4.43 1.63
C LEU A 266 -12.80 5.77 0.95
N VAL A 267 -13.31 6.75 1.70
CA VAL A 267 -13.60 8.09 1.18
C VAL A 267 -12.32 8.81 0.76
N VAL A 268 -11.28 8.81 1.61
CA VAL A 268 -10.01 9.48 1.31
C VAL A 268 -9.33 8.85 0.10
N LEU A 269 -9.26 7.52 0.03
CA LEU A 269 -8.60 6.81 -1.08
C LEU A 269 -9.37 6.97 -2.40
N ALA A 270 -10.71 7.09 -2.34
CA ALA A 270 -11.54 7.32 -3.52
C ALA A 270 -11.47 8.76 -4.03
N ALA A 271 -11.45 9.74 -3.13
CA ALA A 271 -11.45 11.16 -3.48
C ALA A 271 -10.04 11.69 -3.79
N GLU A 272 -9.06 11.30 -2.97
CA GLU A 272 -7.70 11.84 -2.99
C GLU A 272 -6.64 10.69 -2.95
N PRO A 273 -6.55 9.87 -4.00
CA PRO A 273 -5.70 8.67 -3.99
C PRO A 273 -4.20 8.97 -3.76
N TRP A 274 -3.74 10.18 -4.08
CA TRP A 274 -2.37 10.64 -3.86
C TRP A 274 -1.98 10.70 -2.37
N VAL A 275 -2.97 10.87 -1.48
CA VAL A 275 -2.75 10.98 -0.03
C VAL A 275 -2.05 9.73 0.51
N ALA A 276 -2.43 8.56 0.00
CA ALA A 276 -1.79 7.30 0.40
C ALA A 276 -0.28 7.31 0.12
N GLY A 277 0.13 7.76 -1.06
CA GLY A 277 1.55 7.81 -1.46
C GLY A 277 2.40 8.79 -0.67
N LEU A 278 1.80 9.75 0.02
CA LEU A 278 2.48 10.78 0.82
C LEU A 278 2.23 10.63 2.32
N SER A 279 1.55 9.55 2.75
CA SER A 279 1.21 9.28 4.14
C SER A 279 2.22 8.34 4.78
N ALA A 280 2.57 8.54 6.06
CA ALA A 280 3.54 7.71 6.76
C ALA A 280 3.14 6.22 6.87
N PHE A 281 1.84 5.91 6.85
CA PHE A 281 1.31 4.54 6.84
C PHE A 281 0.82 4.09 5.46
N GLY A 282 1.02 4.91 4.44
CA GLY A 282 0.68 4.54 3.06
C GLY A 282 1.71 3.62 2.41
N PRO A 283 1.48 3.23 1.14
CA PRO A 283 2.47 2.50 0.36
C PRO A 283 3.72 3.36 0.18
N GLU A 284 4.89 2.75 0.26
CA GLU A 284 6.18 3.42 0.19
C GLU A 284 6.56 3.78 -1.26
N PRO A 285 6.50 5.06 -1.66
CA PRO A 285 6.77 5.45 -3.04
C PRO A 285 8.25 5.42 -3.41
N GLY A 286 9.15 5.37 -2.44
CA GLY A 286 10.60 5.43 -2.66
C GLY A 286 11.29 4.08 -2.84
N GLY A 287 10.62 2.98 -2.69
CA GLY A 287 11.21 1.64 -2.79
C GLY A 287 10.18 0.58 -3.11
N GLY A 288 8.89 0.94 -3.12
CA GLY A 288 7.78 0.06 -3.43
C GLY A 288 7.37 0.13 -4.89
N GLY A 289 6.75 -0.91 -5.38
CA GLY A 289 6.10 -0.90 -6.69
C GLY A 289 4.70 -0.29 -6.65
N ARG A 290 4.26 0.22 -5.51
CA ARG A 290 2.92 0.76 -5.29
C ARG A 290 3.01 2.19 -4.77
N PHE A 291 2.24 3.10 -5.36
CA PHE A 291 2.24 4.53 -5.04
C PHE A 291 0.90 5.02 -4.51
N PHE A 292 -0.12 4.18 -4.45
CA PHE A 292 -1.46 4.49 -3.99
C PHE A 292 -2.11 3.26 -3.34
N GLY A 293 -3.21 3.49 -2.64
CA GLY A 293 -4.03 2.45 -2.04
C GLY A 293 -3.53 1.98 -0.68
N VAL A 294 -3.77 0.70 -0.39
CA VAL A 294 -3.44 0.04 0.88
C VAL A 294 -2.26 -0.89 0.67
N GLY A 295 -1.19 -0.72 1.43
CA GLY A 295 -0.06 -1.65 1.45
C GLY A 295 -0.23 -2.74 2.52
N ASN A 296 0.56 -3.83 2.45
CA ASN A 296 0.45 -4.99 3.33
C ASN A 296 0.51 -4.64 4.83
N GLY A 297 1.30 -3.63 5.21
CA GLY A 297 1.38 -3.16 6.60
C GLY A 297 0.09 -2.47 7.04
N LEU A 298 -0.43 -1.55 6.23
CA LEU A 298 -1.69 -0.87 6.52
C LEU A 298 -2.87 -1.86 6.53
N GLU A 299 -2.88 -2.83 5.62
CA GLU A 299 -3.83 -3.94 5.63
C GLU A 299 -3.81 -4.66 6.97
N THR A 300 -2.63 -5.11 7.43
CA THR A 300 -2.47 -5.83 8.70
C THR A 300 -3.01 -5.03 9.89
N LEU A 301 -2.76 -3.72 9.94
CA LEU A 301 -3.30 -2.82 10.97
C LEU A 301 -4.82 -2.66 10.92
N LEU A 302 -5.45 -2.89 9.76
CA LEU A 302 -6.91 -2.79 9.59
C LEU A 302 -7.65 -4.09 9.93
N LEU A 303 -6.99 -5.26 9.90
CA LEU A 303 -7.63 -6.55 10.19
C LEU A 303 -8.37 -6.60 11.53
N PRO A 304 -7.81 -6.11 12.67
CA PRO A 304 -8.54 -6.07 13.92
C PRO A 304 -9.80 -5.21 13.87
N ALA A 305 -9.74 -4.06 13.17
CA ALA A 305 -10.91 -3.20 13.01
C ALA A 305 -12.06 -3.93 12.29
N VAL A 306 -11.75 -4.74 11.28
CA VAL A 306 -12.72 -5.55 10.54
C VAL A 306 -13.29 -6.67 11.42
N PHE A 307 -12.41 -7.51 11.98
CA PHE A 307 -12.84 -8.73 12.68
C PHE A 307 -13.50 -8.44 14.02
N VAL A 308 -13.01 -7.43 14.78
CA VAL A 308 -13.66 -7.00 16.03
C VAL A 308 -15.04 -6.42 15.75
N SER A 309 -15.16 -5.55 14.73
CA SER A 309 -16.44 -4.96 14.37
C SER A 309 -17.46 -6.01 13.97
N ALA A 310 -17.08 -6.94 13.08
CA ALA A 310 -17.94 -8.02 12.63
C ALA A 310 -18.38 -8.93 13.79
N ALA A 311 -17.45 -9.29 14.69
CA ALA A 311 -17.74 -10.13 15.85
C ALA A 311 -18.66 -9.44 16.86
N LEU A 312 -18.53 -8.12 17.06
CA LEU A 312 -19.35 -7.34 17.98
C LEU A 312 -20.76 -7.08 17.45
N LEU A 313 -20.91 -6.89 16.14
CA LEU A 313 -22.21 -6.69 15.48
C LEU A 313 -22.94 -8.01 15.23
N GLY A 314 -22.21 -9.12 15.21
CA GLY A 314 -22.75 -10.47 15.02
C GLY A 314 -22.85 -10.90 13.56
N LEU A 315 -23.17 -12.17 13.38
CA LEU A 315 -23.07 -12.89 12.10
C LEU A 315 -23.86 -12.22 10.95
N ARG A 316 -25.00 -11.60 11.25
CA ARG A 316 -25.84 -10.89 10.25
C ARG A 316 -25.15 -9.70 9.60
N PHE A 317 -24.17 -9.08 10.29
CA PHE A 317 -23.41 -7.93 9.78
C PHE A 317 -22.04 -8.33 9.21
N LEU A 318 -21.70 -9.61 9.24
CA LEU A 318 -20.40 -10.08 8.73
C LEU A 318 -20.21 -9.73 7.24
N ALA A 319 -21.21 -10.00 6.41
CA ALA A 319 -21.14 -9.70 4.99
C ALA A 319 -21.06 -8.19 4.70
N PRO A 320 -21.89 -7.31 5.26
CA PRO A 320 -21.73 -5.86 5.11
C PRO A 320 -20.36 -5.33 5.54
N VAL A 321 -19.83 -5.80 6.68
CA VAL A 321 -18.49 -5.40 7.18
C VAL A 321 -17.40 -5.88 6.23
N ALA A 322 -17.48 -7.13 5.77
CA ALA A 322 -16.53 -7.68 4.81
C ALA A 322 -16.56 -6.92 3.47
N LEU A 323 -17.75 -6.59 2.96
CA LEU A 323 -17.88 -5.82 1.72
C LEU A 323 -17.31 -4.41 1.86
N LEU A 324 -17.52 -3.72 2.99
CA LEU A 324 -16.88 -2.43 3.25
C LEU A 324 -15.35 -2.55 3.27
N ALA A 325 -14.83 -3.56 3.96
CA ALA A 325 -13.39 -3.80 4.02
C ALA A 325 -12.79 -4.18 2.65
N LEU A 326 -13.49 -5.03 1.88
CA LEU A 326 -13.12 -5.37 0.50
C LEU A 326 -13.12 -4.13 -0.41
N ALA A 327 -14.13 -3.26 -0.27
CA ALA A 327 -14.19 -2.01 -1.03
C ALA A 327 -13.04 -1.07 -0.66
N THR A 328 -12.64 -1.01 0.61
CA THR A 328 -11.55 -0.16 1.08
C THR A 328 -10.18 -0.69 0.65
N ILE A 329 -9.94 -2.01 0.81
CA ILE A 329 -8.63 -2.64 0.63
C ILE A 329 -8.43 -3.15 -0.80
N GLY A 330 -9.46 -3.71 -1.43
CA GLY A 330 -9.32 -4.51 -2.64
C GLY A 330 -9.63 -3.80 -3.95
N LEU A 331 -10.59 -2.84 -3.98
CA LEU A 331 -10.96 -2.21 -5.24
C LEU A 331 -9.78 -1.45 -5.85
N SER A 332 -9.59 -1.57 -7.17
CA SER A 332 -8.52 -0.88 -7.92
C SER A 332 -8.54 0.64 -7.79
N ARG A 333 -9.72 1.22 -7.51
CA ARG A 333 -9.87 2.68 -7.34
C ARG A 333 -9.46 3.17 -5.94
N THR A 334 -9.45 2.31 -4.94
CA THR A 334 -9.17 2.64 -3.54
C THR A 334 -7.91 1.94 -3.04
N GLY A 335 -8.01 0.74 -2.47
CA GLY A 335 -6.89 0.02 -1.88
C GLY A 335 -5.97 -0.66 -2.89
N ALA A 336 -6.52 -1.18 -3.97
CA ALA A 336 -5.82 -1.91 -5.04
C ALA A 336 -4.95 -3.08 -4.53
N ASP A 337 -5.32 -3.71 -3.41
CA ASP A 337 -4.58 -4.79 -2.79
C ASP A 337 -5.21 -6.16 -3.03
N GLY A 338 -4.73 -6.85 -4.05
CA GLY A 338 -5.23 -8.19 -4.38
C GLY A 338 -4.82 -9.27 -3.37
N GLY A 339 -3.64 -9.14 -2.77
CA GLY A 339 -3.21 -10.00 -1.66
C GLY A 339 -4.12 -9.80 -0.45
N GLY A 340 -4.41 -8.54 -0.13
CA GLY A 340 -5.32 -8.14 0.93
C GLY A 340 -6.74 -8.67 0.77
N VAL A 341 -7.24 -8.81 -0.46
CA VAL A 341 -8.53 -9.45 -0.73
C VAL A 341 -8.53 -10.91 -0.24
N ILE A 342 -7.48 -11.67 -0.58
CA ILE A 342 -7.34 -13.08 -0.19
C ILE A 342 -7.24 -13.21 1.33
N VAL A 343 -6.40 -12.38 1.95
CA VAL A 343 -6.19 -12.31 3.41
C VAL A 343 -7.49 -12.02 4.15
N LEU A 344 -8.20 -10.98 3.70
CA LEU A 344 -9.46 -10.55 4.30
C LEU A 344 -10.55 -11.62 4.17
N LEU A 345 -10.69 -12.24 3.00
CA LEU A 345 -11.66 -13.30 2.77
C LEU A 345 -11.35 -14.52 3.65
N ALA A 346 -10.09 -14.95 3.74
CA ALA A 346 -9.66 -16.05 4.59
C ALA A 346 -10.02 -15.81 6.06
N GLY A 347 -9.63 -14.66 6.62
CA GLY A 347 -9.97 -14.28 7.99
C GLY A 347 -11.48 -14.18 8.22
N THR A 348 -12.22 -13.61 7.27
CA THR A 348 -13.67 -13.45 7.38
C THR A 348 -14.40 -14.80 7.37
N LEU A 349 -14.00 -15.74 6.52
CA LEU A 349 -14.58 -17.08 6.48
C LEU A 349 -14.28 -17.86 7.77
N VAL A 350 -13.06 -17.76 8.29
CA VAL A 350 -12.71 -18.31 9.60
C VAL A 350 -13.56 -17.70 10.71
N LEU A 351 -13.72 -16.38 10.71
CA LEU A 351 -14.57 -15.68 11.68
C LEU A 351 -16.01 -16.19 11.60
N ALA A 352 -16.55 -16.38 10.38
CA ALA A 352 -17.90 -16.91 10.15
C ALA A 352 -18.09 -18.31 10.76
N LEU A 353 -17.14 -19.22 10.54
CA LEU A 353 -17.18 -20.58 11.07
C LEU A 353 -17.10 -20.58 12.60
N ARG A 354 -16.17 -19.78 13.15
CA ARG A 354 -15.98 -19.70 14.60
C ARG A 354 -17.15 -19.06 15.32
N LEU A 355 -17.79 -18.05 14.73
CA LEU A 355 -19.02 -17.44 15.28
C LEU A 355 -20.21 -18.40 15.24
N ARG A 356 -20.23 -19.39 14.32
CA ARG A 356 -21.21 -20.49 14.28
C ARG A 356 -20.85 -21.64 15.21
N GLY A 357 -19.79 -21.52 16.03
CA GLY A 357 -19.36 -22.59 16.96
C GLY A 357 -18.66 -23.75 16.29
N ARG A 358 -18.30 -23.65 14.99
CA ARG A 358 -17.59 -24.74 14.28
C ARG A 358 -16.09 -24.67 14.55
N ALA A 359 -15.48 -25.84 14.77
CA ALA A 359 -14.01 -25.97 14.76
C ALA A 359 -13.53 -26.12 13.33
N ILE A 360 -12.35 -25.57 13.02
CA ILE A 360 -11.74 -25.73 11.69
C ILE A 360 -10.99 -27.07 11.69
N ARG A 361 -11.48 -28.01 10.90
CA ARG A 361 -10.82 -29.29 10.63
C ARG A 361 -10.00 -29.20 9.34
N LEU A 362 -9.05 -30.09 9.14
CA LEU A 362 -8.19 -30.08 7.95
C LEU A 362 -8.98 -30.16 6.63
N ALA A 363 -10.03 -30.98 6.59
CA ALA A 363 -10.92 -31.09 5.43
C ALA A 363 -11.68 -29.77 5.15
N GLU A 364 -12.07 -29.04 6.21
CA GLU A 364 -12.70 -27.73 6.08
C GLU A 364 -11.72 -26.65 5.63
N ALA A 365 -10.42 -26.78 6.00
CA ALA A 365 -9.37 -25.86 5.54
C ALA A 365 -9.18 -25.91 4.01
N ALA A 366 -9.25 -27.10 3.40
CA ALA A 366 -9.21 -27.23 1.94
C ALA A 366 -10.42 -26.58 1.27
N GLY A 367 -11.62 -26.80 1.80
CA GLY A 367 -12.84 -26.14 1.32
C GLY A 367 -12.79 -24.62 1.49
N LEU A 368 -12.22 -24.15 2.60
CA LEU A 368 -11.95 -22.71 2.84
C LEU A 368 -11.01 -22.13 1.78
N ALA A 369 -9.89 -22.80 1.48
CA ALA A 369 -8.94 -22.35 0.48
C ALA A 369 -9.58 -22.21 -0.91
N VAL A 370 -10.38 -23.21 -1.32
CA VAL A 370 -11.14 -23.15 -2.58
C VAL A 370 -12.17 -22.02 -2.56
N GLY A 371 -12.91 -21.87 -1.45
CA GLY A 371 -13.88 -20.78 -1.30
C GLY A 371 -13.24 -19.40 -1.36
N VAL A 372 -12.08 -19.19 -0.71
CA VAL A 372 -11.31 -17.95 -0.77
C VAL A 372 -10.86 -17.67 -2.20
N ALA A 373 -10.29 -18.66 -2.89
CA ALA A 373 -9.82 -18.51 -4.27
C ALA A 373 -10.98 -18.14 -5.22
N ALA A 374 -12.12 -18.80 -5.09
CA ALA A 374 -13.31 -18.52 -5.90
C ALA A 374 -13.86 -17.11 -5.66
N LEU A 375 -14.00 -16.70 -4.38
CA LEU A 375 -14.49 -15.36 -4.03
C LEU A 375 -13.50 -14.26 -4.43
N ALA A 376 -12.19 -14.50 -4.29
CA ALA A 376 -11.17 -13.57 -4.74
C ALA A 376 -11.20 -13.41 -6.27
N ALA A 377 -11.31 -14.51 -7.02
CA ALA A 377 -11.44 -14.48 -8.48
C ALA A 377 -12.71 -13.73 -8.92
N LEU A 378 -13.83 -13.99 -8.25
CA LEU A 378 -15.09 -13.27 -8.50
C LEU A 378 -14.93 -11.76 -8.25
N PHE A 379 -14.34 -11.37 -7.13
CA PHE A 379 -14.13 -9.97 -6.77
C PHE A 379 -13.23 -9.26 -7.80
N VAL A 380 -12.10 -9.89 -8.17
CA VAL A 380 -11.17 -9.35 -9.17
C VAL A 380 -11.84 -9.26 -10.54
N GLY A 381 -12.66 -10.26 -10.91
CA GLY A 381 -13.43 -10.25 -12.16
C GLY A 381 -14.44 -9.10 -12.21
N LEU A 382 -15.18 -8.89 -11.13
CA LEU A 382 -16.13 -7.77 -11.02
C LEU A 382 -15.45 -6.41 -11.06
N ASP A 383 -14.30 -6.24 -10.38
CA ASP A 383 -13.51 -5.01 -10.43
C ASP A 383 -12.98 -4.74 -11.85
N ALA A 384 -12.52 -5.77 -12.56
CA ALA A 384 -12.09 -5.67 -13.95
C ALA A 384 -13.23 -5.26 -14.90
N LEU A 385 -14.43 -5.85 -14.73
CA LEU A 385 -15.62 -5.49 -15.50
C LEU A 385 -16.06 -4.04 -15.23
N ALA A 386 -15.84 -3.53 -14.01
CA ALA A 386 -16.07 -2.14 -13.65
C ALA A 386 -14.98 -1.17 -14.17
N GLY A 387 -14.04 -1.66 -14.98
CA GLY A 387 -12.94 -0.87 -15.55
C GLY A 387 -11.75 -0.69 -14.59
N GLY A 388 -11.64 -1.54 -13.58
CA GLY A 388 -10.48 -1.61 -12.70
C GLY A 388 -9.27 -2.18 -13.43
N HIS A 389 -8.13 -1.49 -13.35
CA HIS A 389 -6.85 -1.98 -13.84
C HIS A 389 -5.89 -2.12 -12.66
N SER A 390 -5.67 -3.35 -12.19
CA SER A 390 -4.74 -3.67 -11.11
C SER A 390 -3.67 -4.66 -11.59
N HIS A 391 -2.56 -4.74 -10.84
CA HIS A 391 -1.54 -5.77 -11.08
C HIS A 391 -2.12 -7.19 -10.96
N VAL A 392 -3.22 -7.36 -10.22
CA VAL A 392 -3.91 -8.66 -10.03
C VAL A 392 -4.64 -9.07 -11.29
N THR A 393 -5.31 -8.14 -11.97
CA THR A 393 -5.98 -8.42 -13.26
C THR A 393 -4.96 -8.77 -14.35
N ALA A 394 -3.77 -8.17 -14.31
CA ALA A 394 -2.67 -8.50 -15.22
C ALA A 394 -2.07 -9.90 -14.92
N ALA A 395 -1.91 -10.26 -13.65
CA ALA A 395 -1.39 -11.58 -13.24
C ALA A 395 -2.38 -12.73 -13.54
N ALA A 396 -3.68 -12.50 -13.41
CA ALA A 396 -4.72 -13.49 -13.71
C ALA A 396 -4.75 -13.88 -15.20
N GLY A 397 -4.23 -13.04 -16.09
CA GLY A 397 -4.10 -13.34 -17.53
C GLY A 397 -3.05 -14.41 -17.88
N GLY A 398 -2.16 -14.78 -16.96
CA GLY A 398 -1.05 -15.73 -17.18
C GLY A 398 -1.38 -17.21 -16.95
N GLY A 399 -2.55 -17.54 -16.41
CA GLY A 399 -2.99 -18.92 -16.12
C GLY A 399 -2.49 -19.50 -14.78
N PRO A 400 -3.01 -20.69 -14.35
CA PRO A 400 -2.74 -21.26 -13.02
C PRO A 400 -1.27 -21.59 -12.73
N GLY A 401 -0.49 -21.96 -13.74
CA GLY A 401 0.93 -22.30 -13.58
C GLY A 401 1.79 -21.09 -13.16
N THR A 402 1.46 -19.89 -13.63
CA THR A 402 2.16 -18.66 -13.26
C THR A 402 1.89 -18.27 -11.80
N VAL A 403 0.70 -18.57 -11.28
CA VAL A 403 0.33 -18.29 -9.88
C VAL A 403 1.19 -19.12 -8.90
N VAL A 404 1.38 -20.41 -9.18
CA VAL A 404 2.21 -21.30 -8.33
C VAL A 404 3.67 -20.85 -8.33
N THR A 405 4.22 -20.53 -9.51
CA THR A 405 5.59 -20.02 -9.66
C THR A 405 5.76 -18.69 -8.94
N ASP A 406 4.77 -17.81 -9.02
CA ASP A 406 4.78 -16.51 -8.33
C ASP A 406 4.74 -16.64 -6.82
N ILE A 407 3.95 -17.59 -6.27
CA ILE A 407 3.92 -17.89 -4.83
C ILE A 407 5.29 -18.39 -4.37
N GLY A 408 5.89 -19.35 -5.07
CA GLY A 408 7.22 -19.87 -4.76
C GLY A 408 8.28 -18.76 -4.72
N ARG A 409 8.29 -17.90 -5.75
CA ARG A 409 9.21 -16.76 -5.83
C ARG A 409 8.98 -15.73 -4.72
N ARG A 410 7.72 -15.45 -4.35
CA ARG A 410 7.38 -14.53 -3.25
C ARG A 410 7.83 -15.07 -1.91
N LEU A 411 7.68 -16.38 -1.68
CA LEU A 411 8.19 -17.05 -0.48
C LEU A 411 9.72 -16.94 -0.36
N ASP A 412 10.44 -17.18 -1.45
CA ASP A 412 11.90 -17.05 -1.49
C ASP A 412 12.35 -15.61 -1.18
N VAL A 413 11.76 -14.62 -1.85
CA VAL A 413 12.01 -13.18 -1.55
C VAL A 413 11.66 -12.85 -0.11
N SER A 414 10.59 -13.42 0.42
CA SER A 414 10.13 -13.21 1.80
C SER A 414 11.12 -13.74 2.82
N ILE A 415 11.65 -14.94 2.60
CA ILE A 415 12.66 -15.55 3.48
C ILE A 415 13.94 -14.70 3.45
N HIS A 416 14.44 -14.33 2.27
CA HIS A 416 15.62 -13.49 2.13
C HIS A 416 15.47 -12.13 2.83
N LYS A 417 14.31 -11.49 2.71
CA LYS A 417 14.01 -10.23 3.43
C LYS A 417 13.95 -10.43 4.95
N ALA A 418 13.41 -11.57 5.43
CA ALA A 418 13.30 -11.84 6.87
C ALA A 418 14.64 -12.09 7.55
N VAL A 419 15.67 -12.45 6.79
CA VAL A 419 17.04 -12.71 7.29
C VAL A 419 18.06 -11.66 6.81
N ALA A 420 17.62 -10.53 6.28
CA ALA A 420 18.48 -9.52 5.65
C ALA A 420 19.43 -8.78 6.61
N GLY A 421 19.31 -8.97 7.93
CA GLY A 421 20.18 -8.39 8.92
C GLY A 421 19.80 -8.72 10.36
N PRO A 422 20.70 -8.54 11.34
CA PRO A 422 20.46 -8.95 12.73
C PRO A 422 19.21 -8.33 13.36
N SER A 423 18.97 -7.04 13.14
CA SER A 423 17.76 -6.35 13.66
C SER A 423 16.46 -6.91 13.08
N VAL A 424 16.48 -7.27 11.80
CA VAL A 424 15.33 -7.86 11.11
C VAL A 424 15.06 -9.28 11.61
N ILE A 425 16.11 -10.08 11.82
CA ILE A 425 16.00 -11.42 12.41
C ILE A 425 15.42 -11.33 13.83
N ILE A 426 15.96 -10.43 14.66
CA ILE A 426 15.45 -10.24 16.04
C ILE A 426 13.98 -9.85 16.02
N ALA A 427 13.59 -8.88 15.19
CA ALA A 427 12.19 -8.45 15.07
C ALA A 427 11.28 -9.60 14.60
N SER A 428 11.72 -10.38 13.60
CA SER A 428 10.98 -11.53 13.09
C SER A 428 10.81 -12.63 14.15
N VAL A 429 11.87 -12.97 14.87
CA VAL A 429 11.84 -13.99 15.96
C VAL A 429 10.90 -13.56 17.08
N TRP A 430 11.00 -12.32 17.57
CA TRP A 430 10.09 -11.82 18.62
C TRP A 430 8.64 -11.78 18.16
N SER A 431 8.41 -11.43 16.90
CA SER A 431 7.06 -11.45 16.33
C SER A 431 6.49 -12.86 16.26
N ILE A 432 7.28 -13.83 15.81
CA ILE A 432 6.90 -15.24 15.77
C ILE A 432 6.59 -15.77 17.19
N ILE A 433 7.44 -15.44 18.17
CA ILE A 433 7.20 -15.82 19.59
C ILE A 433 5.86 -15.26 20.06
N GLY A 434 5.58 -13.98 19.84
CA GLY A 434 4.33 -13.34 20.26
C GLY A 434 3.09 -13.96 19.59
N LEU A 435 3.16 -14.22 18.28
CA LEU A 435 2.08 -14.87 17.53
C LEU A 435 1.89 -16.34 17.97
N THR A 436 2.98 -17.08 18.21
CA THR A 436 2.93 -18.45 18.72
C THR A 436 2.31 -18.50 20.12
N PHE A 437 2.67 -17.56 21.00
CA PHE A 437 2.04 -17.42 22.31
C PHE A 437 0.51 -17.21 22.18
N ALA A 438 0.08 -16.37 21.26
CA ALA A 438 -1.35 -16.18 20.98
C ALA A 438 -2.00 -17.46 20.43
N ALA A 439 -1.31 -18.16 19.53
CA ALA A 439 -1.79 -19.38 18.88
C ALA A 439 -1.88 -20.59 19.82
N THR A 440 -1.02 -20.68 20.84
CA THR A 440 -1.00 -21.82 21.79
C THR A 440 -2.01 -21.67 22.93
N ARG A 441 -2.69 -20.53 23.05
CA ARG A 441 -3.72 -20.35 24.09
C ARG A 441 -4.88 -21.31 23.90
N ARG A 442 -5.23 -22.05 24.96
CA ARG A 442 -6.33 -23.05 24.96
C ARG A 442 -7.70 -22.48 24.66
N ARG A 443 -7.97 -21.20 25.02
CA ARG A 443 -9.27 -20.54 24.83
C ARG A 443 -9.09 -19.28 23.99
N ARG A 444 -8.98 -19.45 22.67
CA ARG A 444 -8.97 -18.32 21.71
C ARG A 444 -10.38 -17.93 21.33
N SER A 445 -10.57 -16.65 21.04
CA SER A 445 -11.82 -16.16 20.46
C SER A 445 -11.84 -16.36 18.93
N ALA A 446 -13.03 -16.23 18.37
CA ALA A 446 -13.21 -16.23 16.93
C ALA A 446 -12.39 -15.13 16.24
N VAL A 447 -12.22 -13.97 16.89
CA VAL A 447 -11.44 -12.84 16.36
C VAL A 447 -9.95 -13.17 16.29
N ILE A 448 -9.39 -13.75 17.34
CA ILE A 448 -7.95 -14.15 17.35
C ILE A 448 -7.70 -15.24 16.31
N ASP A 449 -8.57 -16.26 16.20
CA ASP A 449 -8.41 -17.30 15.20
C ASP A 449 -8.47 -16.72 13.78
N ALA A 450 -9.43 -15.83 13.50
CA ALA A 450 -9.54 -15.14 12.21
C ALA A 450 -8.30 -14.29 11.91
N PHE A 451 -7.81 -13.54 12.89
CA PHE A 451 -6.62 -12.70 12.74
C PHE A 451 -5.36 -13.54 12.48
N LEU A 452 -5.12 -14.60 13.25
CA LEU A 452 -3.96 -15.47 13.06
C LEU A 452 -3.97 -16.15 11.67
N VAL A 453 -5.14 -16.64 11.22
CA VAL A 453 -5.25 -17.21 9.86
C VAL A 453 -5.01 -16.15 8.80
N ALA A 454 -5.57 -14.95 8.95
CA ALA A 454 -5.31 -13.84 8.04
C ALA A 454 -3.81 -13.51 7.96
N VAL A 455 -3.09 -13.46 9.09
CA VAL A 455 -1.64 -13.24 9.13
C VAL A 455 -0.88 -14.37 8.41
N ILE A 456 -1.23 -15.64 8.67
CA ILE A 456 -0.60 -16.78 7.98
C ILE A 456 -0.80 -16.67 6.46
N VAL A 457 -2.02 -16.37 6.02
CA VAL A 457 -2.33 -16.20 4.59
C VAL A 457 -1.56 -14.99 4.04
N SER A 458 -1.48 -13.88 4.78
CA SER A 458 -0.71 -12.70 4.38
C SER A 458 0.78 -13.01 4.17
N LEU A 459 1.38 -13.85 5.03
CA LEU A 459 2.77 -14.30 4.86
C LEU A 459 2.99 -15.15 3.60
N LEU A 460 1.94 -15.83 3.11
CA LEU A 460 2.00 -16.66 1.91
C LEU A 460 1.78 -15.87 0.62
N VAL A 461 0.93 -14.83 0.65
CA VAL A 461 0.53 -14.12 -0.56
C VAL A 461 1.20 -12.76 -0.74
N ASN A 462 1.76 -12.18 0.33
CA ASN A 462 2.40 -10.88 0.34
C ASN A 462 3.94 -11.00 0.32
N ASP A 463 4.62 -9.95 -0.16
CA ASP A 463 6.07 -9.92 -0.36
C ASP A 463 6.83 -9.10 0.72
N THR A 464 6.16 -8.71 1.82
CA THR A 464 6.73 -7.93 2.92
C THR A 464 6.53 -8.61 4.28
N PRO A 465 7.07 -9.83 4.49
CA PRO A 465 6.77 -10.65 5.67
C PRO A 465 7.20 -10.00 6.98
N VAL A 466 8.31 -9.27 7.00
CA VAL A 466 8.80 -8.59 8.21
C VAL A 466 7.82 -7.53 8.68
N GLN A 467 7.28 -6.75 7.74
CA GLN A 467 6.29 -5.73 8.05
C GLN A 467 4.98 -6.35 8.55
N VAL A 468 4.53 -7.43 7.90
CA VAL A 468 3.33 -8.18 8.31
C VAL A 468 3.52 -8.76 9.71
N LEU A 469 4.65 -9.40 10.01
CA LEU A 469 4.97 -9.96 11.33
C LEU A 469 5.02 -8.88 12.42
N ALA A 470 5.70 -7.76 12.15
CA ALA A 470 5.83 -6.66 13.11
C ALA A 470 4.48 -6.04 13.45
N PHE A 471 3.64 -5.78 12.44
CA PHE A 471 2.30 -5.25 12.68
C PHE A 471 1.34 -6.29 13.25
N ALA A 472 1.49 -7.57 12.91
CA ALA A 472 0.68 -8.61 13.49
C ALA A 472 0.93 -8.80 14.99
N VAL A 473 2.18 -8.73 15.46
CA VAL A 473 2.46 -8.80 16.90
C VAL A 473 1.99 -7.54 17.64
N LEU A 474 2.10 -6.38 16.99
CA LEU A 474 1.53 -5.14 17.50
C LEU A 474 0.02 -5.28 17.77
N GLU A 475 -0.73 -5.87 16.83
CA GLU A 475 -2.18 -5.98 16.89
C GLU A 475 -2.68 -7.16 17.73
N VAL A 476 -1.90 -8.25 17.86
CA VAL A 476 -2.32 -9.39 18.67
C VAL A 476 -2.30 -9.06 20.16
N ALA A 477 -1.39 -8.20 20.62
CA ALA A 477 -1.29 -7.81 22.02
C ALA A 477 -2.56 -7.09 22.54
N PRO A 478 -3.08 -6.04 21.90
CA PRO A 478 -4.32 -5.40 22.31
C PRO A 478 -5.54 -6.30 22.18
N LEU A 479 -5.58 -7.19 21.16
CA LEU A 479 -6.64 -8.19 21.04
C LEU A 479 -6.66 -9.13 22.27
N LEU A 480 -5.51 -9.62 22.69
CA LEU A 480 -5.37 -10.47 23.87
C LEU A 480 -5.74 -9.74 25.17
N ALA A 481 -5.30 -8.49 25.33
CA ALA A 481 -5.65 -7.67 26.47
C ALA A 481 -7.16 -7.42 26.56
N TRP A 482 -7.77 -7.02 25.43
CA TRP A 482 -9.19 -6.77 25.33
C TRP A 482 -10.03 -8.01 25.65
N GLU A 483 -9.67 -9.17 25.12
CA GLU A 483 -10.38 -10.42 25.44
C GLU A 483 -10.24 -10.83 26.90
N THR A 484 -9.05 -10.73 27.46
CA THR A 484 -8.79 -11.11 28.84
C THR A 484 -9.61 -10.27 29.81
N VAL A 485 -9.60 -8.94 29.61
CA VAL A 485 -10.36 -8.01 30.44
C VAL A 485 -11.87 -8.21 30.25
N ARG A 486 -12.35 -8.41 29.01
CA ARG A 486 -13.77 -8.66 28.73
C ARG A 486 -14.29 -9.93 29.41
N ARG A 487 -13.47 -11.00 29.43
CA ARG A 487 -13.85 -12.24 30.14
C ARG A 487 -13.92 -12.03 31.65
N ALA A 488 -12.94 -11.36 32.23
CA ALA A 488 -12.93 -11.07 33.66
C ALA A 488 -14.17 -10.26 34.08
N CYS A 489 -14.60 -9.27 33.30
CA CYS A 489 -15.81 -8.51 33.58
C CYS A 489 -17.10 -9.34 33.47
N ARG A 490 -17.13 -10.36 32.59
CA ARG A 490 -18.32 -11.23 32.46
C ARG A 490 -18.44 -12.27 33.56
N THR A 491 -17.34 -12.69 34.18
CA THR A 491 -17.36 -13.63 35.33
C THR A 491 -17.61 -12.93 36.64
N ALA A 492 -17.46 -11.60 36.69
CA ALA A 492 -17.73 -10.78 37.86
C ALA A 492 -19.15 -10.16 37.89
N ALA A 493 -19.87 -10.19 36.80
CA ALA A 493 -21.27 -9.79 36.65
C ALA A 493 -22.21 -11.01 36.68
#